data_64b3f9d839859ab719eb976f1890364e
#
_entry.id   64b3f9d839859ab719eb976f1890364e
#
_cell.length_a   1.000
_cell.length_b   1.000
_cell.length_c   1.000
_cell.angle_alpha   90.00
_cell.angle_beta   90.00
_cell.angle_gamma   90.00
#
_symmetry.space_group_name_H-M   'P 1'
#
loop_
_entity.id
_entity.type
_entity.pdbx_description
1 polymer ?
#
loop_
_entity_poly.entity_id
_entity_poly.type
_entity_poly.pdbx_seq_one_letter_code
_entity_poly.pdbx_strand_id
1 'polypeptide(L)'
;MLKEKILIADDDPDILDVIKITLEAEGYEVIEAHDGQEAVTMIKKSTPDLLITDFKMPKMCGDEVCKILKQDILIQHMPIIMLTGKGEVTDKIHGINAGADDYMVKPFEPQELVARVKMVLRRTARDLDANPLTRLPGNVSIINELRIRITKDELFAVCYVDLDKFKAFNDKYGFEKGDEVIKNTARILISSVQEKGTPQDFIGHIGGDDFVVVTIPEKVDDLCKKIIADFTVMVPGLYNKEDLEKGYIIGKDRQKKVRRIPLLSISIGIVTNEKRKINHVGEVGELGAELKEYAKSLPGSNYVKERREIT
;
A
#
# COMPACT_ATOMS: atom_id res chain seq x y z
N MET A 1 -7.04 8.80 16.54
CA MET A 1 -6.66 8.98 15.13
C MET A 1 -6.58 10.47 14.86
N LEU A 2 -5.60 10.93 14.07
CA LEU A 2 -5.62 12.29 13.54
C LEU A 2 -6.87 12.41 12.64
N LYS A 3 -7.59 13.53 12.74
CA LYS A 3 -8.72 13.80 11.84
C LYS A 3 -8.16 14.13 10.46
N GLU A 4 -8.77 13.56 9.41
CA GLU A 4 -8.44 13.95 8.04
C GLU A 4 -8.86 15.40 7.81
N LYS A 5 -7.98 16.17 7.15
CA LYS A 5 -8.11 17.59 6.95
C LYS A 5 -8.51 17.90 5.51
N ILE A 6 -9.62 18.60 5.33
CA ILE A 6 -10.16 18.94 4.02
C ILE A 6 -10.12 20.45 3.84
N LEU A 7 -9.51 20.94 2.76
CA LEU A 7 -9.61 22.34 2.36
C LEU A 7 -10.76 22.48 1.38
N ILE A 8 -11.63 23.46 1.64
CA ILE A 8 -12.73 23.85 0.76
C ILE A 8 -12.47 25.26 0.22
N ALA A 9 -12.66 25.45 -1.08
CA ALA A 9 -12.46 26.75 -1.74
C ALA A 9 -13.64 27.10 -2.63
N ASP A 10 -14.32 28.18 -2.30
CA ASP A 10 -15.48 28.70 -3.05
C ASP A 10 -15.62 30.20 -2.73
N ASP A 11 -16.05 31.00 -3.67
CA ASP A 11 -16.31 32.43 -3.43
C ASP A 11 -17.72 32.71 -2.87
N ASP A 12 -18.58 31.69 -2.86
CA ASP A 12 -19.90 31.73 -2.25
C ASP A 12 -19.87 31.25 -0.79
N PRO A 13 -20.05 32.13 0.20
CA PRO A 13 -20.02 31.76 1.62
C PRO A 13 -21.12 30.78 2.01
N ASP A 14 -22.29 30.81 1.35
CA ASP A 14 -23.38 29.88 1.68
C ASP A 14 -23.00 28.44 1.30
N ILE A 15 -22.28 28.29 0.19
CA ILE A 15 -21.74 26.99 -0.25
C ILE A 15 -20.64 26.49 0.70
N LEU A 16 -19.72 27.36 1.10
CA LEU A 16 -18.70 27.02 2.12
C LEU A 16 -19.32 26.54 3.40
N ASP A 17 -20.33 27.26 3.92
CA ASP A 17 -21.04 26.88 5.16
C ASP A 17 -21.71 25.50 5.03
N VAL A 18 -22.40 25.22 3.94
CA VAL A 18 -23.07 23.92 3.70
C VAL A 18 -22.04 22.79 3.65
N ILE A 19 -20.94 22.96 2.91
CA ILE A 19 -19.89 21.95 2.80
C ILE A 19 -19.22 21.73 4.17
N LYS A 20 -18.87 22.79 4.87
CA LYS A 20 -18.22 22.75 6.17
C LYS A 20 -19.07 22.01 7.20
N ILE A 21 -20.33 22.42 7.40
CA ILE A 21 -21.24 21.76 8.34
C ILE A 21 -21.38 20.27 8.01
N THR A 22 -21.49 19.93 6.72
CA THR A 22 -21.65 18.56 6.27
C THR A 22 -20.40 17.72 6.59
N LEU A 23 -19.21 18.22 6.33
CA LEU A 23 -17.96 17.47 6.54
C LEU A 23 -17.55 17.41 8.02
N GLU A 24 -17.77 18.49 8.79
CA GLU A 24 -17.51 18.50 10.23
C GLU A 24 -18.42 17.52 10.98
N ALA A 25 -19.66 17.35 10.55
CA ALA A 25 -20.60 16.35 11.09
C ALA A 25 -20.10 14.91 10.89
N GLU A 26 -19.32 14.65 9.82
CA GLU A 26 -18.67 13.36 9.55
C GLU A 26 -17.31 13.19 10.26
N GLY A 27 -16.87 14.22 10.99
CA GLY A 27 -15.67 14.18 11.82
C GLY A 27 -14.39 14.71 11.15
N TYR A 28 -14.47 15.26 9.95
CA TYR A 28 -13.34 15.90 9.27
C TYR A 28 -12.95 17.23 9.92
N GLU A 29 -11.69 17.65 9.74
CA GLU A 29 -11.24 19.02 10.04
C GLU A 29 -11.34 19.82 8.73
N VAL A 30 -12.06 20.95 8.74
CA VAL A 30 -12.31 21.74 7.53
C VAL A 30 -11.59 23.08 7.59
N ILE A 31 -10.91 23.43 6.49
CA ILE A 31 -10.25 24.73 6.27
C ILE A 31 -10.94 25.39 5.09
N GLU A 32 -11.27 26.68 5.23
CA GLU A 32 -11.96 27.46 4.20
C GLU A 32 -10.99 28.39 3.48
N ALA A 33 -11.21 28.57 2.18
CA ALA A 33 -10.59 29.59 1.34
C ALA A 33 -11.65 30.24 0.45
N HIS A 34 -11.56 31.54 0.25
CA HIS A 34 -12.56 32.33 -0.49
C HIS A 34 -12.16 32.65 -1.94
N ASP A 35 -10.98 32.23 -2.36
CA ASP A 35 -10.48 32.34 -3.73
C ASP A 35 -9.33 31.33 -3.97
N GLY A 36 -8.98 31.14 -5.24
CA GLY A 36 -7.94 30.17 -5.59
C GLY A 36 -6.54 30.54 -5.11
N GLN A 37 -6.20 31.82 -4.98
CA GLN A 37 -4.89 32.25 -4.46
C GLN A 37 -4.77 31.96 -2.98
N GLU A 38 -5.83 32.19 -2.21
CA GLU A 38 -5.93 31.82 -0.80
C GLU A 38 -5.82 30.30 -0.64
N ALA A 39 -6.54 29.54 -1.46
CA ALA A 39 -6.49 28.06 -1.45
C ALA A 39 -5.06 27.56 -1.62
N VAL A 40 -4.30 28.01 -2.62
CA VAL A 40 -2.90 27.59 -2.83
C VAL A 40 -2.02 27.94 -1.61
N THR A 41 -2.23 29.12 -1.02
CA THR A 41 -1.47 29.57 0.15
C THR A 41 -1.75 28.67 1.36
N MET A 42 -3.02 28.37 1.62
CA MET A 42 -3.43 27.54 2.74
C MET A 42 -3.01 26.08 2.57
N ILE A 43 -3.07 25.54 1.35
CA ILE A 43 -2.60 24.18 1.06
C ILE A 43 -1.13 24.01 1.42
N LYS A 44 -0.28 24.95 1.00
CA LYS A 44 1.17 24.92 1.32
C LYS A 44 1.46 25.04 2.82
N LYS A 45 0.60 25.71 3.56
CA LYS A 45 0.75 25.92 5.02
C LYS A 45 0.22 24.76 5.85
N SER A 46 -0.91 24.16 5.46
CA SER A 46 -1.65 23.20 6.28
C SER A 46 -1.58 21.76 5.77
N THR A 47 -1.12 21.55 4.53
CA THR A 47 -1.02 20.23 3.87
C THR A 47 -2.27 19.37 4.10
N PRO A 48 -3.46 19.76 3.55
CA PRO A 48 -4.69 19.00 3.73
C PRO A 48 -4.64 17.66 2.99
N ASP A 49 -5.50 16.73 3.39
CA ASP A 49 -5.63 15.40 2.78
C ASP A 49 -6.48 15.41 1.50
N LEU A 50 -7.31 16.45 1.32
CA LEU A 50 -8.19 16.62 0.15
C LEU A 50 -8.44 18.11 -0.09
N LEU A 51 -8.53 18.51 -1.35
CA LEU A 51 -9.09 19.80 -1.79
C LEU A 51 -10.46 19.59 -2.42
N ILE A 52 -11.45 20.40 -2.01
CA ILE A 52 -12.71 20.61 -2.72
C ILE A 52 -12.68 22.05 -3.23
N THR A 53 -12.78 22.28 -4.54
CA THR A 53 -12.67 23.63 -5.08
C THR A 53 -13.74 23.92 -6.10
N ASP A 54 -14.32 25.11 -6.05
CA ASP A 54 -15.13 25.58 -7.17
C ASP A 54 -14.27 25.80 -8.41
N PHE A 55 -14.87 25.61 -9.59
CA PHE A 55 -14.19 25.84 -10.85
C PHE A 55 -13.96 27.33 -11.11
N LYS A 56 -14.98 28.17 -10.83
CA LYS A 56 -14.95 29.62 -11.08
C LYS A 56 -14.82 30.39 -9.78
N MET A 57 -13.64 30.91 -9.52
CA MET A 57 -13.37 31.77 -8.37
C MET A 57 -12.62 33.03 -8.77
N PRO A 58 -12.75 34.13 -8.01
CA PRO A 58 -11.92 35.33 -8.19
C PRO A 58 -10.43 35.02 -8.08
N LYS A 59 -9.61 35.88 -8.68
CA LYS A 59 -8.14 35.85 -8.68
C LYS A 59 -7.51 34.64 -9.37
N MET A 60 -8.01 33.41 -9.12
CA MET A 60 -7.48 32.19 -9.68
C MET A 60 -8.60 31.14 -9.75
N CYS A 61 -8.83 30.57 -10.93
CA CYS A 61 -9.84 29.52 -11.13
C CYS A 61 -9.38 28.17 -10.54
N GLY A 62 -10.33 27.27 -10.25
CA GLY A 62 -10.04 25.95 -9.67
C GLY A 62 -9.15 25.07 -10.55
N ASP A 63 -9.23 25.17 -11.88
CA ASP A 63 -8.35 24.44 -12.79
C ASP A 63 -6.90 24.96 -12.76
N GLU A 64 -6.70 26.27 -12.53
CA GLU A 64 -5.36 26.85 -12.33
C GLU A 64 -4.76 26.40 -11.00
N VAL A 65 -5.57 26.39 -9.91
CA VAL A 65 -5.18 25.80 -8.62
C VAL A 65 -4.73 24.36 -8.83
N CYS A 66 -5.54 23.55 -9.50
CA CYS A 66 -5.25 22.16 -9.77
C CYS A 66 -3.91 21.97 -10.51
N LYS A 67 -3.66 22.73 -11.58
CA LYS A 67 -2.41 22.69 -12.34
C LYS A 67 -1.19 23.02 -11.48
N ILE A 68 -1.29 24.04 -10.61
CA ILE A 68 -0.20 24.41 -9.69
C ILE A 68 0.10 23.26 -8.72
N LEU A 69 -0.93 22.65 -8.14
CA LEU A 69 -0.77 21.56 -7.18
C LEU A 69 -0.18 20.30 -7.82
N LYS A 70 -0.64 19.94 -9.02
CA LYS A 70 -0.16 18.73 -9.74
C LYS A 70 1.29 18.90 -10.25
N GLN A 71 1.85 20.10 -10.28
CA GLN A 71 3.26 20.36 -10.60
C GLN A 71 4.18 20.34 -9.37
N ASP A 72 3.66 20.40 -8.17
CA ASP A 72 4.44 20.40 -6.93
C ASP A 72 4.64 18.96 -6.43
N ILE A 73 5.89 18.47 -6.42
CA ILE A 73 6.27 17.11 -6.06
C ILE A 73 5.76 16.68 -4.68
N LEU A 74 5.66 17.63 -3.72
CA LEU A 74 5.25 17.32 -2.34
C LEU A 74 3.75 17.09 -2.21
N ILE A 75 2.94 17.76 -3.05
CA ILE A 75 1.48 17.79 -2.91
C ILE A 75 0.73 17.30 -4.16
N GLN A 76 1.43 16.93 -5.24
CA GLN A 76 0.82 16.44 -6.48
C GLN A 76 -0.12 15.24 -6.29
N HIS A 77 0.10 14.46 -5.23
CA HIS A 77 -0.72 13.28 -4.90
C HIS A 77 -2.00 13.63 -4.12
N MET A 78 -2.11 14.89 -3.65
CA MET A 78 -3.31 15.33 -2.95
C MET A 78 -4.50 15.27 -3.89
N PRO A 79 -5.60 14.57 -3.53
CA PRO A 79 -6.76 14.46 -4.36
C PRO A 79 -7.56 15.77 -4.40
N ILE A 80 -8.22 16.00 -5.55
CA ILE A 80 -8.97 17.22 -5.81
C ILE A 80 -10.36 16.84 -6.33
N ILE A 81 -11.41 17.31 -5.64
CA ILE A 81 -12.80 17.27 -6.10
C ILE A 81 -13.15 18.67 -6.61
N MET A 82 -13.57 18.78 -7.87
CA MET A 82 -13.94 20.06 -8.47
C MET A 82 -15.45 20.21 -8.51
N LEU A 83 -15.95 21.34 -8.02
CA LEU A 83 -17.36 21.72 -8.09
C LEU A 83 -17.59 22.51 -9.39
N THR A 84 -18.66 22.19 -10.14
CA THR A 84 -18.96 22.82 -11.42
C THR A 84 -20.44 23.23 -11.49
N GLY A 85 -20.75 24.30 -12.24
CA GLY A 85 -22.14 24.71 -12.49
C GLY A 85 -22.88 23.73 -13.42
N LYS A 86 -24.20 23.78 -13.39
CA LYS A 86 -25.09 22.95 -14.22
C LYS A 86 -24.98 23.36 -15.70
N GLY A 87 -24.64 22.44 -16.60
CA GLY A 87 -24.60 22.66 -18.06
C GLY A 87 -23.24 23.05 -18.64
N GLU A 88 -22.20 23.18 -17.84
CA GLU A 88 -20.85 23.57 -18.27
C GLU A 88 -19.98 22.33 -18.60
N VAL A 89 -20.31 21.67 -19.73
CA VAL A 89 -19.55 20.49 -20.22
C VAL A 89 -18.10 20.87 -20.53
N THR A 90 -17.84 22.08 -21.01
CA THR A 90 -16.50 22.61 -21.25
C THR A 90 -15.68 22.72 -19.96
N ASP A 91 -16.26 23.22 -18.90
CA ASP A 91 -15.56 23.35 -17.59
C ASP A 91 -15.19 21.98 -17.03
N LYS A 92 -16.04 20.98 -17.21
CA LYS A 92 -15.76 19.60 -16.85
C LYS A 92 -14.57 19.01 -17.62
N ILE A 93 -14.48 19.29 -18.93
CA ILE A 93 -13.37 18.86 -19.78
C ILE A 93 -12.07 19.56 -19.37
N HIS A 94 -12.13 20.88 -19.09
CA HIS A 94 -10.97 21.65 -18.64
C HIS A 94 -10.43 21.14 -17.31
N GLY A 95 -11.29 20.85 -16.35
CA GLY A 95 -10.90 20.32 -15.06
C GLY A 95 -10.29 18.90 -15.16
N ILE A 96 -10.85 17.99 -16.00
CA ILE A 96 -10.25 16.66 -16.26
C ILE A 96 -8.83 16.83 -16.78
N ASN A 97 -8.62 17.72 -17.75
CA ASN A 97 -7.30 18.00 -18.31
C ASN A 97 -6.36 18.70 -17.29
N ALA A 98 -6.89 19.37 -16.28
CA ALA A 98 -6.13 19.98 -15.20
C ALA A 98 -5.65 18.96 -14.13
N GLY A 99 -6.21 17.74 -14.12
CA GLY A 99 -5.81 16.66 -13.23
C GLY A 99 -6.64 16.54 -11.95
N ALA A 100 -7.89 17.04 -11.93
CA ALA A 100 -8.81 16.77 -10.82
C ALA A 100 -9.21 15.29 -10.77
N ASP A 101 -9.37 14.75 -9.57
CA ASP A 101 -9.60 13.33 -9.33
C ASP A 101 -11.10 12.97 -9.36
N ASP A 102 -12.00 13.93 -9.09
CA ASP A 102 -13.45 13.78 -9.22
C ASP A 102 -14.14 15.14 -9.48
N TYR A 103 -15.40 15.09 -9.90
CA TYR A 103 -16.24 16.26 -10.22
C TYR A 103 -17.61 16.12 -9.60
N MET A 104 -18.18 17.25 -9.17
CA MET A 104 -19.54 17.31 -8.68
C MET A 104 -20.25 18.56 -9.24
N VAL A 105 -21.50 18.40 -9.65
CA VAL A 105 -22.30 19.49 -10.24
C VAL A 105 -23.10 20.18 -9.16
N LYS A 106 -23.04 21.51 -9.09
CA LYS A 106 -23.91 22.34 -8.25
C LYS A 106 -25.31 22.49 -8.90
N PRO A 107 -26.43 22.42 -8.14
CA PRO A 107 -26.49 22.05 -6.71
C PRO A 107 -26.32 20.56 -6.47
N PHE A 108 -25.76 20.19 -5.34
CA PHE A 108 -25.51 18.81 -4.94
C PHE A 108 -26.17 18.46 -3.60
N GLU A 109 -26.41 17.17 -3.41
CA GLU A 109 -26.89 16.65 -2.15
C GLU A 109 -25.75 16.46 -1.15
N PRO A 110 -25.86 16.87 0.12
CA PRO A 110 -24.80 16.68 1.13
C PRO A 110 -24.30 15.24 1.25
N GLN A 111 -25.21 14.26 1.14
CA GLN A 111 -24.84 12.84 1.19
C GLN A 111 -23.99 12.39 0.00
N GLU A 112 -24.21 12.97 -1.19
CA GLU A 112 -23.37 12.70 -2.36
C GLU A 112 -21.95 13.23 -2.14
N LEU A 113 -21.80 14.45 -1.60
CA LEU A 113 -20.50 15.02 -1.25
C LEU A 113 -19.73 14.10 -0.30
N VAL A 114 -20.34 13.69 0.80
CA VAL A 114 -19.73 12.78 1.78
C VAL A 114 -19.29 11.47 1.14
N ALA A 115 -20.13 10.88 0.30
CA ALA A 115 -19.81 9.63 -0.38
C ALA A 115 -18.59 9.77 -1.30
N ARG A 116 -18.51 10.86 -2.07
CA ARG A 116 -17.39 11.17 -2.97
C ARG A 116 -16.09 11.42 -2.20
N VAL A 117 -16.15 12.23 -1.15
CA VAL A 117 -15.00 12.49 -0.27
C VAL A 117 -14.43 11.19 0.28
N LYS A 118 -15.28 10.33 0.87
CA LYS A 118 -14.87 9.01 1.38
C LYS A 118 -14.27 8.11 0.29
N MET A 119 -14.86 8.12 -0.90
CA MET A 119 -14.37 7.32 -2.04
C MET A 119 -12.99 7.79 -2.50
N VAL A 120 -12.82 9.10 -2.70
CA VAL A 120 -11.58 9.71 -3.20
C VAL A 120 -10.45 9.54 -2.19
N LEU A 121 -10.67 9.88 -0.92
CA LEU A 121 -9.67 9.69 0.14
C LEU A 121 -9.22 8.22 0.25
N ARG A 122 -10.17 7.28 0.25
CA ARG A 122 -9.86 5.84 0.30
C ARG A 122 -9.08 5.37 -0.92
N ARG A 123 -9.39 5.86 -2.12
CA ARG A 123 -8.65 5.52 -3.35
C ARG A 123 -7.23 6.04 -3.29
N THR A 124 -7.04 7.32 -2.95
CA THR A 124 -5.72 7.94 -2.84
C THR A 124 -4.85 7.26 -1.79
N ALA A 125 -5.41 6.96 -0.61
CA ALA A 125 -4.68 6.23 0.43
C ALA A 125 -4.21 4.85 -0.05
N ARG A 126 -5.05 4.12 -0.82
CA ARG A 126 -4.66 2.83 -1.42
C ARG A 126 -3.57 2.98 -2.47
N ASP A 127 -3.70 3.98 -3.36
CA ASP A 127 -2.74 4.21 -4.45
C ASP A 127 -1.37 4.61 -3.89
N LEU A 128 -1.33 5.41 -2.83
CA LEU A 128 -0.09 5.81 -2.15
C LEU A 128 0.54 4.68 -1.34
N ASP A 129 -0.27 3.78 -0.77
CA ASP A 129 0.22 2.64 0.02
C ASP A 129 0.64 1.46 -0.86
N ALA A 130 0.06 1.31 -2.06
CA ALA A 130 0.37 0.20 -2.95
C ALA A 130 1.83 0.22 -3.42
N ASN A 131 2.49 -0.94 -3.34
CA ASN A 131 3.85 -1.09 -3.85
C ASN A 131 3.90 -0.81 -5.37
N PRO A 132 4.76 0.08 -5.87
CA PRO A 132 4.76 0.49 -7.27
C PRO A 132 5.11 -0.64 -8.24
N LEU A 133 5.88 -1.65 -7.82
CA LEU A 133 6.33 -2.76 -8.65
C LEU A 133 5.30 -3.90 -8.76
N THR A 134 4.69 -4.27 -7.64
CA THR A 134 3.78 -5.42 -7.53
C THR A 134 2.30 -5.03 -7.49
N ARG A 135 2.00 -3.78 -7.15
CA ARG A 135 0.66 -3.25 -6.88
C ARG A 135 -0.06 -3.93 -5.70
N LEU A 136 0.66 -4.71 -4.92
CA LEU A 136 0.14 -5.24 -3.67
C LEU A 136 0.04 -4.14 -2.61
N PRO A 137 -0.93 -4.24 -1.67
CA PRO A 137 -1.04 -3.36 -0.52
C PRO A 137 0.27 -3.23 0.26
N GLY A 138 0.60 -2.04 0.71
CA GLY A 138 1.81 -1.75 1.48
C GLY A 138 1.59 -1.77 2.99
N ASN A 139 2.51 -1.10 3.70
CA ASN A 139 2.58 -1.16 5.16
C ASN A 139 1.33 -0.64 5.88
N VAL A 140 0.69 0.42 5.38
CA VAL A 140 -0.50 0.99 6.03
C VAL A 140 -1.66 -0.01 5.95
N SER A 141 -1.87 -0.62 4.79
CA SER A 141 -2.90 -1.66 4.61
C SER A 141 -2.62 -2.91 5.44
N ILE A 142 -1.36 -3.37 5.50
CA ILE A 142 -0.94 -4.51 6.33
C ILE A 142 -1.27 -4.25 7.81
N ILE A 143 -0.87 -3.10 8.34
CA ILE A 143 -1.13 -2.72 9.74
C ILE A 143 -2.63 -2.65 10.03
N ASN A 144 -3.41 -2.07 9.10
CA ASN A 144 -4.87 -1.97 9.25
C ASN A 144 -5.55 -3.35 9.24
N GLU A 145 -5.14 -4.25 8.35
CA GLU A 145 -5.65 -5.62 8.29
C GLU A 145 -5.41 -6.37 9.62
N LEU A 146 -4.19 -6.32 10.13
CA LEU A 146 -3.83 -6.94 11.41
C LEU A 146 -4.62 -6.33 12.57
N ARG A 147 -4.77 -5.00 12.59
CA ARG A 147 -5.56 -4.31 13.63
C ARG A 147 -7.02 -4.74 13.61
N ILE A 148 -7.63 -4.89 12.43
CA ILE A 148 -9.01 -5.35 12.29
C ILE A 148 -9.17 -6.74 12.88
N ARG A 149 -8.29 -7.70 12.53
CA ARG A 149 -8.35 -9.08 13.03
C ARG A 149 -8.15 -9.16 14.53
N ILE A 150 -7.18 -8.41 15.07
CA ILE A 150 -6.93 -8.35 16.52
C ILE A 150 -8.14 -7.76 17.25
N THR A 151 -8.73 -6.66 16.74
CA THR A 151 -9.89 -6.01 17.37
C THR A 151 -11.14 -6.88 17.37
N LYS A 152 -11.31 -7.70 16.33
CA LYS A 152 -12.42 -8.65 16.22
C LYS A 152 -12.18 -9.97 16.93
N ASP A 153 -11.01 -10.15 17.55
CA ASP A 153 -10.56 -11.41 18.18
C ASP A 153 -10.66 -12.62 17.21
N GLU A 154 -10.38 -12.37 15.92
CA GLU A 154 -10.36 -13.43 14.89
C GLU A 154 -9.08 -14.25 14.99
N LEU A 155 -9.15 -15.57 14.70
CA LEU A 155 -7.96 -16.40 14.54
C LEU A 155 -7.24 -16.04 13.25
N PHE A 156 -5.93 -15.83 13.33
CA PHE A 156 -5.10 -15.53 12.16
C PHE A 156 -3.71 -16.15 12.23
N ALA A 157 -3.11 -16.32 11.06
CA ALA A 157 -1.70 -16.61 10.88
C ALA A 157 -1.10 -15.57 9.91
N VAL A 158 0.05 -15.00 10.27
CA VAL A 158 0.79 -14.02 9.46
C VAL A 158 2.08 -14.66 9.00
N CYS A 159 2.22 -14.82 7.69
CA CYS A 159 3.43 -15.29 7.04
C CYS A 159 4.30 -14.09 6.64
N TYR A 160 5.45 -13.93 7.27
CA TYR A 160 6.50 -13.02 6.82
C TYR A 160 7.39 -13.75 5.82
N VAL A 161 7.36 -13.33 4.58
CA VAL A 161 8.02 -13.99 3.44
C VAL A 161 9.19 -13.14 2.97
N ASP A 162 10.35 -13.77 2.78
CA ASP A 162 11.58 -13.08 2.40
C ASP A 162 12.40 -13.93 1.39
N LEU A 163 13.06 -13.25 0.46
CA LEU A 163 13.89 -13.90 -0.55
C LEU A 163 15.36 -13.95 -0.12
N ASP A 164 15.84 -15.15 0.19
CA ASP A 164 17.22 -15.33 0.59
C ASP A 164 18.19 -15.04 -0.54
N LYS A 165 19.27 -14.31 -0.22
CA LYS A 165 20.36 -13.97 -1.16
C LYS A 165 19.93 -13.05 -2.31
N PHE A 166 18.76 -12.40 -2.23
CA PHE A 166 18.24 -11.53 -3.28
C PHE A 166 19.20 -10.39 -3.66
N LYS A 167 19.86 -9.77 -2.68
CA LYS A 167 20.90 -8.77 -2.97
C LYS A 167 22.02 -9.32 -3.85
N ALA A 168 22.51 -10.52 -3.57
CA ALA A 168 23.58 -11.11 -4.36
C ALA A 168 23.12 -11.47 -5.78
N PHE A 169 21.87 -11.84 -5.95
CA PHE A 169 21.26 -12.02 -7.26
C PHE A 169 21.24 -10.70 -8.05
N ASN A 170 20.76 -9.60 -7.42
CA ASN A 170 20.75 -8.28 -8.05
C ASN A 170 22.15 -7.78 -8.41
N ASP A 171 23.13 -7.99 -7.54
CA ASP A 171 24.54 -7.61 -7.78
C ASP A 171 25.11 -8.34 -9.01
N LYS A 172 24.64 -9.54 -9.31
CA LYS A 172 25.13 -10.34 -10.46
C LYS A 172 24.31 -10.16 -11.72
N TYR A 173 22.97 -10.16 -11.61
CA TYR A 173 22.05 -10.20 -12.76
C TYR A 173 21.41 -8.86 -13.09
N GLY A 174 21.58 -7.86 -12.22
CA GLY A 174 21.02 -6.51 -12.36
C GLY A 174 19.61 -6.39 -11.78
N PHE A 175 19.21 -5.12 -11.51
CA PHE A 175 17.94 -4.80 -10.89
C PHE A 175 16.72 -5.17 -11.73
N GLU A 176 16.81 -5.09 -13.06
CA GLU A 176 15.71 -5.45 -13.97
C GLU A 176 15.29 -6.92 -13.78
N LYS A 177 16.27 -7.83 -13.68
CA LYS A 177 15.99 -9.24 -13.37
C LYS A 177 15.52 -9.43 -11.93
N GLY A 178 16.02 -8.64 -10.99
CA GLY A 178 15.50 -8.61 -9.62
C GLY A 178 14.04 -8.21 -9.56
N ASP A 179 13.64 -7.21 -10.32
CA ASP A 179 12.23 -6.80 -10.43
C ASP A 179 11.34 -7.92 -10.99
N GLU A 180 11.85 -8.72 -11.95
CA GLU A 180 11.14 -9.92 -12.41
C GLU A 180 10.96 -10.97 -11.31
N VAL A 181 11.98 -11.19 -10.48
CA VAL A 181 11.88 -12.08 -9.30
C VAL A 181 10.78 -11.61 -8.36
N ILE A 182 10.79 -10.33 -7.99
CA ILE A 182 9.78 -9.73 -7.12
C ILE A 182 8.36 -9.88 -7.70
N LYS A 183 8.16 -9.56 -8.99
CA LYS A 183 6.88 -9.71 -9.68
C LYS A 183 6.40 -11.17 -9.71
N ASN A 184 7.31 -12.09 -10.00
CA ASN A 184 6.97 -13.51 -10.06
C ASN A 184 6.66 -14.07 -8.66
N THR A 185 7.38 -13.63 -7.62
CA THR A 185 7.06 -13.96 -6.23
C THR A 185 5.66 -13.47 -5.86
N ALA A 186 5.33 -12.23 -6.19
CA ALA A 186 3.98 -11.70 -5.94
C ALA A 186 2.89 -12.55 -6.65
N ARG A 187 3.12 -12.96 -7.90
CA ARG A 187 2.19 -13.85 -8.63
C ARG A 187 2.05 -15.22 -7.96
N ILE A 188 3.15 -15.80 -7.48
CA ILE A 188 3.13 -17.06 -6.73
C ILE A 188 2.32 -16.91 -5.46
N LEU A 189 2.50 -15.84 -4.69
CA LEU A 189 1.72 -15.59 -3.47
C LEU A 189 0.21 -15.48 -3.80
N ILE A 190 -0.14 -14.72 -4.83
CA ILE A 190 -1.54 -14.55 -5.27
C ILE A 190 -2.15 -15.89 -5.68
N SER A 191 -1.47 -16.66 -6.56
CA SER A 191 -1.99 -17.96 -7.04
C SER A 191 -2.07 -18.99 -5.92
N SER A 192 -1.11 -19.01 -4.99
CA SER A 192 -1.12 -19.92 -3.84
C SER A 192 -2.28 -19.61 -2.89
N VAL A 193 -2.56 -18.33 -2.62
CA VAL A 193 -3.72 -17.92 -1.82
C VAL A 193 -5.03 -18.28 -2.52
N GLN A 194 -5.14 -18.06 -3.82
CA GLN A 194 -6.33 -18.46 -4.59
C GLN A 194 -6.58 -19.98 -4.55
N GLU A 195 -5.52 -20.80 -4.54
CA GLU A 195 -5.63 -22.26 -4.56
C GLU A 195 -5.81 -22.88 -3.17
N LYS A 196 -5.08 -22.39 -2.16
CA LYS A 196 -4.97 -23.00 -0.82
C LYS A 196 -5.50 -22.14 0.32
N GLY A 197 -5.73 -20.86 0.07
CA GLY A 197 -6.22 -19.91 1.06
C GLY A 197 -7.73 -19.82 1.17
N THR A 198 -8.19 -18.67 1.65
CA THR A 198 -9.60 -18.28 1.80
C THR A 198 -9.88 -16.95 1.09
N PRO A 199 -11.16 -16.61 0.80
CA PRO A 199 -11.50 -15.29 0.23
C PRO A 199 -11.17 -14.10 1.14
N GLN A 200 -10.93 -14.33 2.43
CA GLN A 200 -10.59 -13.31 3.42
C GLN A 200 -9.09 -13.16 3.62
N ASP A 201 -8.28 -13.94 2.93
CA ASP A 201 -6.83 -13.82 3.03
C ASP A 201 -6.35 -12.50 2.43
N PHE A 202 -5.26 -11.98 3.01
CA PHE A 202 -4.68 -10.73 2.60
C PHE A 202 -3.22 -10.94 2.20
N ILE A 203 -2.79 -10.25 1.14
CA ILE A 203 -1.39 -10.26 0.68
C ILE A 203 -0.91 -8.82 0.64
N GLY A 204 0.27 -8.57 1.24
CA GLY A 204 0.92 -7.27 1.25
C GLY A 204 2.39 -7.35 0.83
N HIS A 205 2.94 -6.23 0.40
CA HIS A 205 4.35 -6.08 0.05
C HIS A 205 4.97 -4.96 0.89
N ILE A 206 5.80 -5.34 1.86
CA ILE A 206 6.44 -4.38 2.79
C ILE A 206 7.44 -3.50 2.04
N GLY A 207 8.25 -4.10 1.18
CA GLY A 207 9.25 -3.41 0.36
C GLY A 207 10.45 -4.30 0.06
N GLY A 208 11.15 -4.02 -1.03
CA GLY A 208 12.29 -4.85 -1.46
C GLY A 208 11.86 -6.28 -1.75
N ASP A 209 12.41 -7.23 -0.97
CA ASP A 209 12.17 -8.67 -1.03
C ASP A 209 11.23 -9.20 0.06
N ASP A 210 10.60 -8.30 0.86
CA ASP A 210 9.75 -8.62 2.00
C ASP A 210 8.26 -8.57 1.67
N PHE A 211 7.54 -9.69 1.85
CA PHE A 211 6.09 -9.78 1.68
C PHE A 211 5.40 -10.29 2.95
N VAL A 212 4.10 -10.06 3.01
CA VAL A 212 3.23 -10.59 4.08
C VAL A 212 2.03 -11.30 3.47
N VAL A 213 1.69 -12.46 4.01
CA VAL A 213 0.40 -13.11 3.75
C VAL A 213 -0.31 -13.34 5.07
N VAL A 214 -1.56 -12.89 5.18
CA VAL A 214 -2.41 -13.11 6.35
C VAL A 214 -3.51 -14.09 5.97
N THR A 215 -3.60 -15.19 6.68
CA THR A 215 -4.59 -16.27 6.47
C THR A 215 -5.10 -16.78 7.82
N ILE A 216 -5.80 -17.90 7.84
CA ILE A 216 -6.23 -18.60 9.05
C ILE A 216 -5.25 -19.74 9.42
N PRO A 217 -5.12 -20.11 10.71
CA PRO A 217 -4.14 -21.11 11.16
C PRO A 217 -4.30 -22.48 10.47
N GLU A 218 -5.51 -22.89 10.12
CA GLU A 218 -5.81 -24.18 9.48
C GLU A 218 -5.30 -24.27 8.04
N LYS A 219 -5.11 -23.13 7.37
CA LYS A 219 -4.67 -23.08 5.96
C LYS A 219 -3.16 -22.81 5.79
N VAL A 220 -2.52 -22.27 6.81
CA VAL A 220 -1.17 -21.71 6.69
C VAL A 220 -0.10 -22.73 6.26
N ASP A 221 -0.17 -23.95 6.77
CA ASP A 221 0.84 -24.98 6.45
C ASP A 221 0.75 -25.42 4.97
N ASP A 222 -0.44 -25.65 4.45
CA ASP A 222 -0.64 -26.03 3.04
C ASP A 222 -0.33 -24.87 2.10
N LEU A 223 -0.66 -23.65 2.51
CA LEU A 223 -0.31 -22.43 1.78
C LEU A 223 1.21 -22.25 1.68
N CYS A 224 1.95 -22.38 2.78
CA CYS A 224 3.41 -22.25 2.79
C CYS A 224 4.09 -23.34 1.96
N LYS A 225 3.61 -24.59 2.02
CA LYS A 225 4.12 -25.68 1.16
C LYS A 225 3.93 -25.36 -0.32
N LYS A 226 2.76 -24.84 -0.70
CA LYS A 226 2.47 -24.44 -2.09
C LYS A 226 3.38 -23.32 -2.54
N ILE A 227 3.53 -22.26 -1.73
CA ILE A 227 4.42 -21.12 -2.05
C ILE A 227 5.86 -21.61 -2.27
N ILE A 228 6.38 -22.44 -1.39
CA ILE A 228 7.74 -23.00 -1.50
C ILE A 228 7.89 -23.87 -2.74
N ALA A 229 6.91 -24.72 -3.04
CA ALA A 229 6.94 -25.58 -4.22
C ALA A 229 6.97 -24.76 -5.52
N ASP A 230 6.07 -23.79 -5.64
CA ASP A 230 6.00 -22.94 -6.84
C ASP A 230 7.24 -22.05 -7.00
N PHE A 231 7.75 -21.50 -5.90
CA PHE A 231 8.99 -20.73 -5.91
C PHE A 231 10.17 -21.59 -6.34
N THR A 232 10.28 -22.81 -5.83
CA THR A 232 11.33 -23.75 -6.20
C THR A 232 11.30 -24.09 -7.69
N VAL A 233 10.11 -24.24 -8.27
CA VAL A 233 9.93 -24.49 -9.73
C VAL A 233 10.32 -23.25 -10.55
N MET A 234 10.08 -22.04 -10.06
CA MET A 234 10.38 -20.79 -10.75
C MET A 234 11.87 -20.46 -10.76
N VAL A 235 12.61 -20.74 -9.69
CA VAL A 235 14.03 -20.35 -9.50
C VAL A 235 14.94 -20.75 -10.64
N PRO A 236 14.91 -21.99 -11.18
CA PRO A 236 15.81 -22.36 -12.29
C PRO A 236 15.73 -21.45 -13.51
N GLY A 237 14.55 -20.95 -13.83
CA GLY A 237 14.33 -20.06 -14.98
C GLY A 237 14.97 -18.66 -14.85
N LEU A 238 15.43 -18.29 -13.66
CA LEU A 238 16.02 -16.98 -13.38
C LEU A 238 17.53 -16.93 -13.65
N TYR A 239 18.18 -18.09 -13.74
CA TYR A 239 19.63 -18.20 -13.83
C TYR A 239 20.10 -18.60 -15.23
N ASN A 240 21.31 -18.22 -15.57
CA ASN A 240 21.97 -18.76 -16.75
C ASN A 240 22.33 -20.24 -16.51
N LYS A 241 22.58 -20.96 -17.60
CA LYS A 241 22.85 -22.41 -17.58
C LYS A 241 24.05 -22.78 -16.69
N GLU A 242 25.12 -21.98 -16.76
CA GLU A 242 26.36 -22.22 -16.03
C GLU A 242 26.15 -22.13 -14.48
N ASP A 243 25.47 -21.08 -14.00
CA ASP A 243 25.23 -20.90 -12.57
C ASP A 243 24.22 -21.92 -12.04
N LEU A 244 23.23 -22.29 -12.87
CA LEU A 244 22.26 -23.31 -12.54
C LEU A 244 22.91 -24.70 -12.36
N GLU A 245 23.78 -25.10 -13.27
CA GLU A 245 24.51 -26.36 -13.19
C GLU A 245 25.46 -26.42 -11.98
N LYS A 246 26.06 -25.30 -11.61
CA LYS A 246 26.89 -25.19 -10.40
C LYS A 246 26.09 -25.20 -9.10
N GLY A 247 24.83 -24.77 -9.12
CA GLY A 247 23.99 -24.60 -7.95
C GLY A 247 24.36 -23.40 -7.07
N TYR A 248 25.23 -22.50 -7.53
CA TYR A 248 25.62 -21.28 -6.81
C TYR A 248 26.09 -20.19 -7.79
N ILE A 249 26.04 -18.97 -7.32
CA ILE A 249 26.64 -17.81 -8.00
C ILE A 249 27.93 -17.39 -7.27
N ILE A 250 28.84 -16.75 -8.03
CA ILE A 250 30.01 -16.11 -7.44
C ILE A 250 29.67 -14.66 -7.15
N GLY A 251 29.72 -14.28 -5.89
CA GLY A 251 29.47 -12.91 -5.41
C GLY A 251 30.54 -12.45 -4.42
N LYS A 252 30.41 -11.21 -3.97
CA LYS A 252 31.26 -10.64 -2.91
C LYS A 252 30.44 -10.49 -1.62
N ASP A 253 31.02 -10.88 -0.51
CA ASP A 253 30.41 -10.61 0.82
C ASP A 253 30.57 -9.14 1.23
N ARG A 254 30.03 -8.77 2.40
CA ARG A 254 30.14 -7.42 2.97
C ARG A 254 31.58 -6.94 3.16
N GLN A 255 32.54 -7.87 3.24
CA GLN A 255 33.99 -7.63 3.36
C GLN A 255 34.70 -7.64 1.98
N LYS A 256 33.94 -7.64 0.86
CA LYS A 256 34.45 -7.72 -0.53
C LYS A 256 35.18 -9.02 -0.86
N LYS A 257 35.12 -10.05 -0.03
CA LYS A 257 35.71 -11.38 -0.33
C LYS A 257 34.81 -12.15 -1.27
N VAL A 258 35.40 -12.77 -2.28
CA VAL A 258 34.70 -13.64 -3.24
C VAL A 258 34.18 -14.88 -2.51
N ARG A 259 32.88 -15.16 -2.64
CA ARG A 259 32.23 -16.34 -2.04
C ARG A 259 31.29 -17.01 -3.04
N ARG A 260 31.08 -18.32 -2.81
CA ARG A 260 30.00 -19.07 -3.44
C ARG A 260 28.70 -18.76 -2.67
N ILE A 261 27.70 -18.26 -3.36
CA ILE A 261 26.41 -17.90 -2.80
C ILE A 261 25.37 -18.84 -3.42
N PRO A 262 24.60 -19.59 -2.61
CA PRO A 262 23.54 -20.47 -3.11
C PRO A 262 22.55 -19.72 -4.01
N LEU A 263 21.80 -20.45 -4.82
CA LEU A 263 20.68 -19.89 -5.59
C LEU A 263 19.62 -19.35 -4.63
N LEU A 264 18.73 -18.53 -5.16
CA LEU A 264 17.61 -17.94 -4.41
C LEU A 264 16.77 -19.03 -3.72
N SER A 265 16.40 -18.77 -2.48
CA SER A 265 15.41 -19.52 -1.72
C SER A 265 14.42 -18.58 -1.08
N ILE A 266 13.35 -19.11 -0.52
CA ILE A 266 12.32 -18.33 0.16
C ILE A 266 12.21 -18.79 1.61
N SER A 267 12.29 -17.86 2.54
CA SER A 267 12.17 -18.11 3.99
C SER A 267 10.88 -17.48 4.51
N ILE A 268 10.09 -18.27 5.26
CA ILE A 268 8.79 -17.83 5.77
C ILE A 268 8.73 -17.98 7.28
N GLY A 269 8.56 -16.88 8.02
CA GLY A 269 8.27 -16.88 9.45
C GLY A 269 6.77 -16.74 9.68
N ILE A 270 6.16 -17.63 10.45
CA ILE A 270 4.71 -17.67 10.70
C ILE A 270 4.40 -17.35 12.15
N VAL A 271 3.70 -16.23 12.36
CA VAL A 271 3.10 -15.83 13.64
C VAL A 271 1.63 -16.19 13.65
N THR A 272 1.14 -16.80 14.74
CA THR A 272 -0.28 -17.14 14.89
C THR A 272 -0.77 -16.82 16.31
N ASN A 273 -2.05 -16.44 16.43
CA ASN A 273 -2.71 -16.26 17.72
C ASN A 273 -3.47 -17.51 18.20
N GLU A 274 -3.24 -18.67 17.56
CA GLU A 274 -3.91 -19.96 17.88
C GLU A 274 -3.64 -20.42 19.32
N LYS A 275 -2.39 -20.24 19.81
CA LYS A 275 -1.93 -20.71 21.12
C LYS A 275 -1.60 -19.57 22.10
N ARG A 276 -1.69 -18.35 21.68
CA ARG A 276 -1.41 -17.16 22.50
C ARG A 276 -2.29 -16.00 22.09
N LYS A 277 -2.71 -15.20 23.03
CA LYS A 277 -3.41 -13.97 22.72
C LYS A 277 -2.42 -12.91 22.22
N ILE A 278 -2.70 -12.31 21.09
CA ILE A 278 -1.95 -11.16 20.53
C ILE A 278 -2.84 -9.94 20.67
N ASN A 279 -2.37 -8.93 21.39
CA ASN A 279 -3.17 -7.73 21.70
C ASN A 279 -2.77 -6.50 20.87
N HIS A 280 -1.60 -6.53 20.24
CA HIS A 280 -1.07 -5.37 19.53
C HIS A 280 -0.29 -5.79 18.27
N VAL A 281 -0.41 -4.99 17.21
CA VAL A 281 0.28 -5.25 15.92
C VAL A 281 1.81 -5.31 16.08
N GLY A 282 2.38 -4.54 17.03
CA GLY A 282 3.81 -4.56 17.32
C GLY A 282 4.33 -5.96 17.71
N GLU A 283 3.56 -6.72 18.51
CA GLU A 283 3.92 -8.10 18.89
C GLU A 283 4.02 -9.01 17.66
N VAL A 284 3.12 -8.84 16.70
CA VAL A 284 3.16 -9.60 15.43
C VAL A 284 4.45 -9.31 14.67
N GLY A 285 4.86 -8.03 14.61
CA GLY A 285 6.08 -7.61 13.93
C GLY A 285 7.36 -8.16 14.59
N GLU A 286 7.46 -8.08 15.91
CA GLU A 286 8.62 -8.58 16.67
C GLU A 286 8.79 -10.09 16.49
N LEU A 287 7.72 -10.85 16.70
CA LEU A 287 7.72 -12.30 16.52
C LEU A 287 7.99 -12.69 15.06
N GLY A 288 7.39 -11.97 14.11
CA GLY A 288 7.60 -12.19 12.69
C GLY A 288 9.06 -12.02 12.28
N ALA A 289 9.72 -10.97 12.78
CA ALA A 289 11.14 -10.75 12.54
C ALA A 289 12.02 -11.86 13.11
N GLU A 290 11.76 -12.31 14.35
CA GLU A 290 12.50 -13.40 14.98
C GLU A 290 12.35 -14.71 14.20
N LEU A 291 11.12 -15.08 13.85
CA LEU A 291 10.84 -16.33 13.12
C LEU A 291 11.39 -16.30 11.69
N LYS A 292 11.35 -15.14 11.02
CA LYS A 292 11.95 -14.94 9.71
C LYS A 292 13.48 -15.11 9.76
N GLU A 293 14.15 -14.50 10.73
CA GLU A 293 15.59 -14.68 10.93
C GLU A 293 15.95 -16.15 11.20
N TYR A 294 15.14 -16.84 12.00
CA TYR A 294 15.35 -18.26 12.26
C TYR A 294 15.15 -19.11 10.98
N ALA A 295 14.10 -18.83 10.18
CA ALA A 295 13.90 -19.48 8.89
C ALA A 295 15.10 -19.28 7.96
N LYS A 296 15.64 -18.06 7.85
CA LYS A 296 16.84 -17.73 7.06
C LYS A 296 18.11 -18.47 7.50
N SER A 297 18.17 -18.93 8.75
CA SER A 297 19.31 -19.72 9.26
C SER A 297 19.28 -21.16 8.78
N LEU A 298 18.14 -21.65 8.32
CA LEU A 298 17.96 -22.99 7.78
C LEU A 298 18.32 -23.04 6.28
N PRO A 299 18.80 -24.18 5.77
CA PRO A 299 19.17 -24.27 4.35
C PRO A 299 17.96 -24.39 3.42
N GLY A 300 18.01 -23.70 2.27
CA GLY A 300 17.00 -23.77 1.22
C GLY A 300 15.67 -23.12 1.59
N SER A 301 14.68 -23.30 0.72
CA SER A 301 13.34 -22.75 0.95
C SER A 301 12.63 -23.48 2.10
N ASN A 302 12.14 -22.73 3.06
CA ASN A 302 11.55 -23.32 4.26
C ASN A 302 10.56 -22.37 4.94
N TYR A 303 9.79 -22.89 5.90
CA TYR A 303 8.97 -22.09 6.79
C TYR A 303 9.07 -22.55 8.24
N VAL A 304 8.91 -21.59 9.16
CA VAL A 304 8.92 -21.81 10.60
C VAL A 304 7.68 -21.20 11.23
N LYS A 305 6.94 -21.98 12.01
CA LYS A 305 5.74 -21.57 12.74
C LYS A 305 6.05 -21.39 14.21
N GLU A 306 5.51 -20.33 14.82
CA GLU A 306 5.57 -20.13 16.29
C GLU A 306 5.00 -21.37 17.02
N ARG A 307 5.75 -21.89 17.96
CA ARG A 307 5.38 -23.09 18.75
C ARG A 307 5.35 -22.83 20.25
N ARG A 308 5.79 -21.64 20.68
CA ARG A 308 5.86 -21.33 22.12
C ARG A 308 4.44 -21.08 22.65
N GLU A 309 4.10 -21.84 23.70
CA GLU A 309 2.93 -21.58 24.52
C GLU A 309 3.35 -20.59 25.60
N ILE A 310 2.68 -19.46 25.70
CA ILE A 310 2.86 -18.55 26.83
C ILE A 310 1.78 -18.93 27.84
N THR A 311 2.25 -19.51 28.94
CA THR A 311 1.45 -19.73 30.16
C THR A 311 1.06 -18.42 30.81
#